data_c85d24b610cacc90aa1dab92f2e86b05
#
_entry.id   c85d24b610cacc90aa1dab92f2e86b05
#
_cell.length_a   1.000
_cell.length_b   1.000
_cell.length_c   1.000
_cell.angle_alpha   90.00
_cell.angle_beta   90.00
_cell.angle_gamma   90.00
#
_symmetry.space_group_name_H-M   'P 1'
#
loop_
_entity.id
_entity.type
_entity.pdbx_description
1 polymer ?
#
loop_
_entity_poly.entity_id
_entity_poly.type
_entity_poly.pdbx_seq_one_letter_code
_entity_poly.pdbx_strand_id
1 'polypeptide(L)'
;PFIATLGTMGIYRGLTTWLSQGGAITLKDRELQALYRPVYFGTVAGIPIPIVIIFVTAAIAAFVLYRTRYGRHLIAVGSSEDVARYSGISVNRVRTIAYVVQGLCVAVAVILYVPRLGSTSATTGILWELQAITAVVVGGTALRGGVGRIWGTVCGAFILEIVGNIMILSNFVSEYLIGAIQGAIIIIAMLVQRSLMRR
;
A
#
# COMPACT_ATOMS: atom_id res chain seq x y z
N PRO A 1 11.08 7.62 14.45
CA PRO A 1 10.69 7.42 13.03
C PRO A 1 9.24 7.80 12.77
N PHE A 2 8.30 7.32 13.59
CA PHE A 2 6.85 7.53 13.42
C PHE A 2 6.45 9.03 13.42
N ILE A 3 7.00 9.82 14.33
CA ILE A 3 6.73 11.28 14.42
C ILE A 3 7.21 12.00 13.14
N ALA A 4 8.40 11.61 12.63
CA ALA A 4 8.94 12.21 11.43
C ALA A 4 8.06 11.91 10.19
N THR A 5 7.55 10.69 10.06
CA THR A 5 6.65 10.32 8.95
C THR A 5 5.31 11.03 9.02
N LEU A 6 4.74 11.19 10.21
CA LEU A 6 3.52 12.01 10.41
C LEU A 6 3.76 13.49 10.09
N GLY A 7 4.91 14.03 10.52
CA GLY A 7 5.30 15.41 10.20
C GLY A 7 5.45 15.63 8.69
N THR A 8 6.15 14.74 7.99
CA THR A 8 6.30 14.83 6.52
C THR A 8 4.95 14.67 5.79
N MET A 9 4.07 13.78 6.25
CA MET A 9 2.72 13.65 5.72
C MET A 9 1.94 14.97 5.85
N GLY A 10 2.01 15.62 7.02
CA GLY A 10 1.37 16.92 7.25
C GLY A 10 1.92 18.01 6.31
N ILE A 11 3.24 18.05 6.11
CA ILE A 11 3.88 19.01 5.20
C ILE A 11 3.41 18.78 3.75
N TYR A 12 3.46 17.55 3.25
CA TYR A 12 3.01 17.25 1.88
C TYR A 12 1.53 17.56 1.67
N ARG A 13 0.69 17.22 2.65
CA ARG A 13 -0.75 17.52 2.59
C ARG A 13 -1.00 19.04 2.60
N GLY A 14 -0.32 19.79 3.47
CA GLY A 14 -0.40 21.24 3.50
C GLY A 14 0.03 21.88 2.18
N LEU A 15 1.15 21.45 1.61
CA LEU A 15 1.63 21.91 0.30
C LEU A 15 0.64 21.57 -0.81
N THR A 16 0.09 20.37 -0.83
CA THR A 16 -0.92 19.96 -1.83
C THR A 16 -2.17 20.81 -1.73
N THR A 17 -2.67 21.06 -0.51
CA THR A 17 -3.83 21.92 -0.27
C THR A 17 -3.57 23.36 -0.71
N TRP A 18 -2.38 23.89 -0.42
CA TRP A 18 -1.98 25.23 -0.83
C TRP A 18 -1.89 25.35 -2.37
N LEU A 19 -1.23 24.40 -3.04
CA LEU A 19 -1.11 24.37 -4.50
C LEU A 19 -2.45 24.20 -5.22
N SER A 20 -3.37 23.40 -4.65
CA SER A 20 -4.70 23.17 -5.21
C SER A 20 -5.72 24.23 -4.81
N GLN A 21 -5.33 25.22 -4.00
CA GLN A 21 -6.23 26.23 -3.43
C GLN A 21 -7.45 25.60 -2.72
N GLY A 22 -7.24 24.41 -2.11
CA GLY A 22 -8.28 23.65 -1.44
C GLY A 22 -9.26 22.93 -2.37
N GLY A 23 -9.14 23.12 -3.68
CA GLY A 23 -10.02 22.52 -4.67
C GLY A 23 -9.54 21.19 -5.24
N ALA A 24 -10.42 20.50 -5.97
CA ALA A 24 -10.03 19.35 -6.77
C ALA A 24 -9.37 19.80 -8.07
N ILE A 25 -8.24 19.18 -8.40
CA ILE A 25 -7.53 19.39 -9.66
C ILE A 25 -8.03 18.34 -10.65
N THR A 26 -8.56 18.81 -11.77
CA THR A 26 -9.05 17.96 -12.87
C THR A 26 -8.18 18.21 -14.09
N LEU A 27 -7.81 17.14 -14.79
CA LEU A 27 -7.15 17.25 -16.09
C LEU A 27 -8.15 17.85 -17.09
N LYS A 28 -7.97 19.15 -17.43
CA LYS A 28 -8.86 19.87 -18.35
C LYS A 28 -8.55 19.60 -19.82
N ASP A 29 -7.31 19.24 -20.15
CA ASP A 29 -6.85 18.98 -21.51
C ASP A 29 -7.38 17.63 -22.01
N ARG A 30 -8.22 17.67 -23.05
CA ARG A 30 -8.78 16.46 -23.67
C ARG A 30 -7.71 15.56 -24.30
N GLU A 31 -6.65 16.14 -24.84
CA GLU A 31 -5.55 15.39 -25.45
C GLU A 31 -4.77 14.61 -24.39
N LEU A 32 -4.43 15.26 -23.27
CA LEU A 32 -3.79 14.61 -22.13
C LEU A 32 -4.67 13.53 -21.51
N GLN A 33 -5.99 13.78 -21.39
CA GLN A 33 -6.92 12.76 -20.94
C GLN A 33 -6.96 11.55 -21.88
N ALA A 34 -6.99 11.77 -23.18
CA ALA A 34 -7.00 10.69 -24.18
C ALA A 34 -5.72 9.86 -24.13
N LEU A 35 -4.56 10.49 -23.89
CA LEU A 35 -3.27 9.81 -23.76
C LEU A 35 -3.15 9.02 -22.44
N TYR A 36 -3.72 9.55 -21.35
CA TYR A 36 -3.55 9.00 -20.00
C TYR A 36 -4.62 7.95 -19.62
N ARG A 37 -5.80 8.07 -20.19
CA ARG A 37 -6.93 7.17 -19.97
C ARG A 37 -6.63 5.69 -20.28
N PRO A 38 -5.93 5.34 -21.36
CA PRO A 38 -5.57 3.97 -21.67
C PRO A 38 -4.69 3.30 -20.63
N VAL A 39 -3.94 4.06 -19.83
CA VAL A 39 -3.09 3.52 -18.75
C VAL A 39 -3.91 2.74 -17.72
N TYR A 40 -5.13 3.17 -17.44
CA TYR A 40 -6.03 2.46 -16.53
C TYR A 40 -7.06 1.59 -17.26
N PHE A 41 -7.70 2.14 -18.30
CA PHE A 41 -8.82 1.48 -19.00
C PHE A 41 -8.37 0.59 -20.16
N GLY A 42 -7.08 0.60 -20.50
CA GLY A 42 -6.52 -0.26 -21.53
C GLY A 42 -6.49 -1.72 -21.09
N THR A 43 -6.47 -2.60 -22.09
CA THR A 43 -6.37 -4.04 -21.90
C THR A 43 -5.15 -4.60 -22.63
N VAL A 44 -4.46 -5.54 -22.01
CA VAL A 44 -3.39 -6.34 -22.62
C VAL A 44 -3.87 -7.78 -22.68
N ALA A 45 -4.00 -8.34 -23.87
CA ALA A 45 -4.54 -9.70 -24.06
C ALA A 45 -5.92 -9.93 -23.39
N GLY A 46 -6.80 -8.90 -23.35
CA GLY A 46 -8.10 -8.97 -22.73
C GLY A 46 -8.11 -8.76 -21.20
N ILE A 47 -6.94 -8.60 -20.57
CA ILE A 47 -6.82 -8.35 -19.12
C ILE A 47 -6.60 -6.85 -18.91
N PRO A 48 -7.34 -6.20 -17.97
CA PRO A 48 -7.11 -4.79 -17.63
C PRO A 48 -5.67 -4.52 -17.19
N ILE A 49 -5.07 -3.44 -17.70
CA ILE A 49 -3.69 -3.06 -17.40
C ILE A 49 -3.41 -2.99 -15.89
N PRO A 50 -4.27 -2.43 -15.02
CA PRO A 50 -4.02 -2.39 -13.58
C PRO A 50 -3.80 -3.78 -12.97
N ILE A 51 -4.54 -4.78 -13.41
CA ILE A 51 -4.41 -6.16 -12.92
C ILE A 51 -3.02 -6.70 -13.30
N VAL A 52 -2.61 -6.51 -14.55
CA VAL A 52 -1.29 -6.94 -15.02
C VAL A 52 -0.18 -6.28 -14.20
N ILE A 53 -0.28 -4.96 -13.97
CA ILE A 53 0.72 -4.21 -13.19
C ILE A 53 0.78 -4.69 -11.74
N ILE A 54 -0.37 -4.95 -11.09
CA ILE A 54 -0.40 -5.50 -9.72
C ILE A 54 0.35 -6.83 -9.66
N PHE A 55 0.06 -7.77 -10.57
CA PHE A 55 0.71 -9.08 -10.58
C PHE A 55 2.20 -9.00 -10.92
N VAL A 56 2.59 -8.15 -11.86
CA VAL A 56 3.99 -7.91 -12.21
C VAL A 56 4.74 -7.31 -11.02
N THR A 57 4.18 -6.29 -10.39
CA THR A 57 4.79 -5.65 -9.22
C THR A 57 4.91 -6.65 -8.05
N ALA A 58 3.87 -7.45 -7.80
CA ALA A 58 3.88 -8.50 -6.77
C ALA A 58 4.93 -9.58 -7.09
N ALA A 59 5.06 -10.00 -8.34
CA ALA A 59 6.05 -10.97 -8.77
C ALA A 59 7.48 -10.45 -8.59
N ILE A 60 7.74 -9.19 -8.99
CA ILE A 60 9.03 -8.52 -8.78
C ILE A 60 9.33 -8.43 -7.27
N ALA A 61 8.38 -7.98 -6.47
CA ALA A 61 8.56 -7.87 -5.02
C ALA A 61 8.81 -9.25 -4.37
N ALA A 62 8.09 -10.28 -4.80
CA ALA A 62 8.29 -11.65 -4.34
C ALA A 62 9.67 -12.18 -4.75
N PHE A 63 10.10 -11.94 -5.99
CA PHE A 63 11.43 -12.31 -6.43
C PHE A 63 12.52 -11.61 -5.60
N VAL A 64 12.39 -10.30 -5.40
CA VAL A 64 13.34 -9.52 -4.60
C VAL A 64 13.39 -10.05 -3.15
N LEU A 65 12.23 -10.27 -2.53
CA LEU A 65 12.14 -10.71 -1.15
C LEU A 65 12.69 -12.13 -0.95
N TYR A 66 12.29 -13.10 -1.81
CA TYR A 66 12.59 -14.50 -1.56
C TYR A 66 13.86 -14.99 -2.24
N ARG A 67 14.29 -14.34 -3.33
CA ARG A 67 15.41 -14.83 -4.15
C ARG A 67 16.69 -14.00 -4.07
N THR A 68 16.62 -12.73 -3.59
CA THR A 68 17.81 -11.85 -3.57
C THR A 68 18.51 -11.81 -2.21
N ARG A 69 19.77 -11.36 -2.23
CA ARG A 69 20.54 -11.06 -1.00
C ARG A 69 19.90 -9.93 -0.20
N TYR A 70 19.34 -8.95 -0.89
CA TYR A 70 18.67 -7.83 -0.26
C TYR A 70 17.45 -8.29 0.55
N GLY A 71 16.61 -9.18 0.03
CA GLY A 71 15.45 -9.73 0.74
C GLY A 71 15.87 -10.46 2.02
N ARG A 72 16.95 -11.24 1.97
CA ARG A 72 17.49 -11.90 3.19
C ARG A 72 17.97 -10.90 4.23
N HIS A 73 18.67 -9.84 3.81
CA HIS A 73 19.10 -8.77 4.71
C HIS A 73 17.89 -8.02 5.30
N LEU A 74 16.85 -7.78 4.50
CA LEU A 74 15.62 -7.13 4.94
C LEU A 74 14.92 -7.93 6.04
N ILE A 75 14.79 -9.25 5.85
CA ILE A 75 14.22 -10.17 6.86
C ILE A 75 15.09 -10.21 8.12
N ALA A 76 16.40 -10.28 7.97
CA ALA A 76 17.34 -10.30 9.09
C ALA A 76 17.24 -9.01 9.93
N VAL A 77 17.28 -7.84 9.29
CA VAL A 77 17.11 -6.54 9.95
C VAL A 77 15.74 -6.42 10.62
N GLY A 78 14.69 -6.95 9.98
CA GLY A 78 13.33 -6.97 10.55
C GLY A 78 13.20 -7.91 11.76
N SER A 79 13.97 -8.99 11.81
CA SER A 79 13.95 -9.93 12.95
C SER A 79 14.68 -9.37 14.17
N SER A 80 15.88 -8.82 13.98
CA SER A 80 16.67 -8.18 15.02
C SER A 80 17.70 -7.25 14.39
N GLU A 81 17.57 -5.96 14.67
CA GLU A 81 18.49 -4.94 14.16
C GLU A 81 19.91 -5.13 14.72
N ASP A 82 20.02 -5.46 16.00
CA ASP A 82 21.34 -5.65 16.66
C ASP A 82 22.08 -6.87 16.11
N VAL A 83 21.39 -8.00 15.97
CA VAL A 83 21.99 -9.22 15.41
C VAL A 83 22.42 -8.99 13.95
N ALA A 84 21.60 -8.30 13.15
CA ALA A 84 21.95 -7.96 11.78
C ALA A 84 23.19 -7.06 11.70
N ARG A 85 23.31 -6.09 12.62
CA ARG A 85 24.46 -5.19 12.73
C ARG A 85 25.73 -5.95 13.12
N TYR A 86 25.66 -6.83 14.11
CA TYR A 86 26.78 -7.68 14.51
C TYR A 86 27.22 -8.65 13.40
N SER A 87 26.28 -9.03 12.53
CA SER A 87 26.59 -9.86 11.35
C SER A 87 27.15 -9.07 10.15
N GLY A 88 27.49 -7.78 10.34
CA GLY A 88 28.08 -6.94 9.30
C GLY A 88 27.08 -6.39 8.28
N ILE A 89 25.76 -6.50 8.53
CA ILE A 89 24.75 -5.97 7.64
C ILE A 89 24.59 -4.46 7.90
N SER A 90 24.68 -3.66 6.84
CA SER A 90 24.48 -2.21 6.93
C SER A 90 22.99 -1.87 7.04
N VAL A 91 22.45 -1.84 8.26
CA VAL A 91 21.03 -1.62 8.57
C VAL A 91 20.47 -0.37 7.89
N ASN A 92 21.22 0.74 7.95
CA ASN A 92 20.76 2.01 7.34
C ASN A 92 20.59 1.90 5.82
N ARG A 93 21.48 1.23 5.09
CA ARG A 93 21.33 1.01 3.65
C ARG A 93 20.10 0.16 3.33
N VAL A 94 19.90 -0.93 4.07
CA VAL A 94 18.75 -1.81 3.88
C VAL A 94 17.45 -1.03 4.08
N ARG A 95 17.38 -0.23 5.13
CA ARG A 95 16.21 0.61 5.46
C ARG A 95 15.97 1.69 4.40
N THR A 96 17.01 2.40 3.97
CA THR A 96 16.89 3.43 2.94
C THR A 96 16.37 2.85 1.62
N ILE A 97 16.91 1.70 1.17
CA ILE A 97 16.43 1.04 -0.04
C ILE A 97 14.96 0.63 0.11
N ALA A 98 14.53 0.14 1.27
CA ALA A 98 13.13 -0.21 1.52
C ALA A 98 12.19 1.00 1.34
N TYR A 99 12.56 2.17 1.88
CA TYR A 99 11.79 3.41 1.68
C TYR A 99 11.76 3.87 0.23
N VAL A 100 12.87 3.75 -0.49
CA VAL A 100 12.93 4.08 -1.93
C VAL A 100 12.00 3.16 -2.72
N VAL A 101 12.04 1.85 -2.47
CA VAL A 101 11.14 0.88 -3.12
C VAL A 101 9.68 1.19 -2.81
N GLN A 102 9.36 1.52 -1.55
CA GLN A 102 8.01 1.95 -1.18
C GLN A 102 7.57 3.19 -1.95
N GLY A 103 8.42 4.21 -2.05
CA GLY A 103 8.13 5.42 -2.82
C GLY A 103 7.86 5.12 -4.30
N LEU A 104 8.63 4.23 -4.92
CA LEU A 104 8.40 3.79 -6.30
C LEU A 104 7.06 3.06 -6.45
N CYS A 105 6.70 2.18 -5.51
CA CYS A 105 5.39 1.51 -5.53
C CYS A 105 4.23 2.52 -5.40
N VAL A 106 4.37 3.53 -4.55
CA VAL A 106 3.38 4.61 -4.42
C VAL A 106 3.27 5.41 -5.73
N ALA A 107 4.39 5.74 -6.39
CA ALA A 107 4.37 6.42 -7.68
C ALA A 107 3.60 5.61 -8.74
N VAL A 108 3.85 4.30 -8.83
CA VAL A 108 3.11 3.40 -9.74
C VAL A 108 1.61 3.40 -9.41
N ALA A 109 1.25 3.32 -8.13
CA ALA A 109 -0.14 3.36 -7.69
C ALA A 109 -0.84 4.66 -8.08
N VAL A 110 -0.17 5.82 -7.93
CA VAL A 110 -0.71 7.13 -8.32
C VAL A 110 -0.92 7.21 -9.83
N ILE A 111 0.06 6.74 -10.64
CA ILE A 111 -0.05 6.71 -12.10
C ILE A 111 -1.27 5.91 -12.57
N LEU A 112 -1.59 4.82 -11.89
CA LEU A 112 -2.77 4.00 -12.19
C LEU A 112 -4.07 4.62 -11.68
N TYR A 113 -4.03 5.26 -10.50
CA TYR A 113 -5.24 5.71 -9.81
C TYR A 113 -5.81 7.03 -10.36
N VAL A 114 -4.95 7.97 -10.74
CA VAL A 114 -5.36 9.28 -11.26
C VAL A 114 -6.24 9.18 -12.51
N PRO A 115 -5.94 8.34 -13.53
CA PRO A 115 -6.80 8.17 -14.69
C PRO A 115 -8.18 7.61 -14.37
N ARG A 116 -8.28 6.78 -13.32
CA ARG A 116 -9.56 6.22 -12.84
C ARG A 116 -10.51 7.29 -12.35
N LEU A 117 -10.00 8.23 -11.56
CA LEU A 117 -10.83 9.28 -10.93
C LEU A 117 -11.12 10.46 -11.86
N GLY A 118 -10.22 10.76 -12.81
CA GLY A 118 -10.28 11.95 -13.63
C GLY A 118 -10.07 13.28 -12.89
N SER A 119 -10.12 13.26 -11.57
CA SER A 119 -9.81 14.40 -10.69
C SER A 119 -9.17 13.90 -9.39
N THR A 120 -8.40 14.74 -8.76
CA THR A 120 -7.77 14.45 -7.47
C THR A 120 -7.84 15.65 -6.55
N SER A 121 -7.93 15.41 -5.24
CA SER A 121 -7.98 16.47 -4.22
C SER A 121 -7.00 16.17 -3.10
N ALA A 122 -6.73 17.15 -2.24
CA ALA A 122 -5.88 16.98 -1.07
C ALA A 122 -6.42 15.95 -0.05
N THR A 123 -7.71 15.61 -0.14
CA THR A 123 -8.37 14.58 0.68
C THR A 123 -8.31 13.19 0.09
N THR A 124 -7.87 13.04 -1.18
CA THR A 124 -7.72 11.74 -1.81
C THR A 124 -6.66 10.92 -1.07
N GLY A 125 -6.98 9.67 -0.77
CA GLY A 125 -6.04 8.75 -0.10
C GLY A 125 -6.01 8.86 1.43
N ILE A 126 -6.91 9.60 2.06
CA ILE A 126 -7.01 9.62 3.53
C ILE A 126 -7.34 8.19 4.01
N LEU A 127 -6.60 7.73 5.03
CA LEU A 127 -6.69 6.39 5.66
C LEU A 127 -6.26 5.22 4.76
N TRP A 128 -5.74 5.44 3.56
CA TRP A 128 -5.23 4.35 2.72
C TRP A 128 -4.02 3.66 3.33
N GLU A 129 -3.23 4.38 4.12
CA GLU A 129 -2.14 3.81 4.89
C GLU A 129 -2.64 2.72 5.86
N LEU A 130 -3.78 2.94 6.52
CA LEU A 130 -4.38 1.94 7.42
C LEU A 130 -4.91 0.73 6.65
N GLN A 131 -5.53 0.95 5.49
CA GLN A 131 -5.99 -0.14 4.62
C GLN A 131 -4.82 -0.99 4.13
N ALA A 132 -3.72 -0.35 3.71
CA ALA A 132 -2.52 -1.05 3.27
C ALA A 132 -1.90 -1.88 4.41
N ILE A 133 -1.78 -1.32 5.61
CA ILE A 133 -1.30 -2.04 6.80
C ILE A 133 -2.21 -3.24 7.09
N THR A 134 -3.53 -3.05 7.02
CA THR A 134 -4.50 -4.12 7.25
C THR A 134 -4.34 -5.25 6.25
N ALA A 135 -4.20 -4.93 4.96
CA ALA A 135 -3.96 -5.92 3.91
C ALA A 135 -2.71 -6.76 4.17
N VAL A 136 -1.62 -6.09 4.61
CA VAL A 136 -0.35 -6.73 4.95
C VAL A 136 -0.51 -7.66 6.15
N VAL A 137 -1.23 -7.23 7.20
CA VAL A 137 -1.46 -8.02 8.43
C VAL A 137 -2.37 -9.21 8.17
N VAL A 138 -3.50 -9.00 7.49
CA VAL A 138 -4.43 -10.05 7.08
C VAL A 138 -3.71 -11.06 6.16
N GLY A 139 -2.82 -10.57 5.31
CA GLY A 139 -1.96 -11.40 4.45
C GLY A 139 -0.89 -12.21 5.19
N GLY A 140 -0.77 -12.07 6.52
CA GLY A 140 0.14 -12.86 7.35
C GLY A 140 1.58 -12.38 7.38
N THR A 141 1.83 -11.13 7.01
CA THR A 141 3.13 -10.47 7.22
C THR A 141 3.20 -9.94 8.66
N ALA A 142 4.31 -10.20 9.35
CA ALA A 142 4.46 -9.82 10.74
C ALA A 142 4.79 -8.33 10.90
N LEU A 143 3.97 -7.58 11.67
CA LEU A 143 4.22 -6.17 11.99
C LEU A 143 5.54 -5.94 12.76
N ARG A 144 5.97 -6.94 13.54
CA ARG A 144 7.25 -6.88 14.28
C ARG A 144 8.46 -7.04 13.38
N GLY A 145 8.26 -7.37 12.10
CA GLY A 145 9.33 -7.70 11.17
C GLY A 145 9.70 -9.19 11.17
N GLY A 146 10.71 -9.54 10.38
CA GLY A 146 11.26 -10.90 10.28
C GLY A 146 10.48 -11.85 9.38
N VAL A 147 9.20 -11.61 9.11
CA VAL A 147 8.36 -12.43 8.24
C VAL A 147 7.60 -11.54 7.25
N GLY A 148 7.81 -11.78 5.97
CA GLY A 148 7.11 -11.09 4.87
C GLY A 148 6.46 -12.09 3.92
N ARG A 149 5.19 -11.90 3.60
CA ARG A 149 4.41 -12.74 2.67
C ARG A 149 3.78 -11.90 1.58
N ILE A 150 4.44 -11.77 0.43
CA ILE A 150 3.95 -10.92 -0.68
C ILE A 150 2.62 -11.43 -1.21
N TRP A 151 2.50 -12.70 -1.55
CA TRP A 151 1.25 -13.28 -2.05
C TRP A 151 0.13 -13.23 -1.02
N GLY A 152 0.47 -13.42 0.26
CA GLY A 152 -0.49 -13.22 1.34
C GLY A 152 -1.01 -11.78 1.37
N THR A 153 -0.13 -10.79 1.23
CA THR A 153 -0.53 -9.36 1.18
C THR A 153 -1.45 -9.07 0.00
N VAL A 154 -1.18 -9.65 -1.19
CA VAL A 154 -2.06 -9.49 -2.36
C VAL A 154 -3.45 -10.08 -2.06
N CYS A 155 -3.51 -11.30 -1.52
CA CYS A 155 -4.79 -11.90 -1.11
C CYS A 155 -5.50 -11.07 -0.03
N GLY A 156 -4.77 -10.57 0.95
CA GLY A 156 -5.31 -9.70 1.99
C GLY A 156 -5.93 -8.42 1.44
N ALA A 157 -5.28 -7.78 0.46
CA ALA A 157 -5.81 -6.62 -0.21
C ALA A 157 -7.11 -6.92 -0.97
N PHE A 158 -7.16 -8.04 -1.72
CA PHE A 158 -8.37 -8.47 -2.40
C PHE A 158 -9.52 -8.78 -1.42
N ILE A 159 -9.24 -9.46 -0.32
CA ILE A 159 -10.26 -9.76 0.71
C ILE A 159 -10.86 -8.47 1.26
N LEU A 160 -10.03 -7.48 1.61
CA LEU A 160 -10.51 -6.21 2.16
C LEU A 160 -11.36 -5.44 1.15
N GLU A 161 -10.93 -5.41 -0.11
CA GLU A 161 -11.67 -4.73 -1.17
C GLU A 161 -13.01 -5.40 -1.45
N ILE A 162 -13.06 -6.73 -1.49
CA ILE A 162 -14.29 -7.50 -1.66
C ILE A 162 -15.24 -7.26 -0.49
N VAL A 163 -14.75 -7.31 0.75
CA VAL A 163 -15.56 -7.04 1.94
C VAL A 163 -16.11 -5.62 1.90
N GLY A 164 -15.27 -4.62 1.58
CA GLY A 164 -15.71 -3.23 1.43
C GLY A 164 -16.80 -3.07 0.37
N ASN A 165 -16.62 -3.68 -0.80
CA ASN A 165 -17.61 -3.62 -1.89
C ASN A 165 -18.92 -4.32 -1.53
N ILE A 166 -18.87 -5.50 -0.89
CA ILE A 166 -20.08 -6.22 -0.43
C ILE A 166 -20.86 -5.36 0.56
N MET A 167 -20.18 -4.67 1.48
CA MET A 167 -20.81 -3.80 2.46
C MET A 167 -21.53 -2.61 1.81
N ILE A 168 -20.91 -2.01 0.78
CA ILE A 168 -21.54 -0.91 0.02
C ILE A 168 -22.75 -1.40 -0.76
N LEU A 169 -22.62 -2.53 -1.46
CA LEU A 169 -23.69 -3.06 -2.32
C LEU A 169 -24.87 -3.62 -1.51
N SER A 170 -24.62 -4.17 -0.32
CA SER A 170 -25.68 -4.78 0.50
C SER A 170 -26.60 -3.77 1.18
N ASN A 171 -26.24 -2.49 1.16
CA ASN A 171 -26.97 -1.40 1.83
C ASN A 171 -27.24 -1.62 3.34
N PHE A 172 -26.61 -2.65 3.94
CA PHE A 172 -26.74 -2.96 5.37
C PHE A 172 -26.00 -1.98 6.27
N VAL A 173 -24.99 -1.29 5.71
CA VAL A 173 -24.09 -0.44 6.48
C VAL A 173 -23.98 0.92 5.80
N SER A 174 -24.20 1.98 6.56
CA SER A 174 -23.95 3.34 6.08
C SER A 174 -22.48 3.50 5.65
N GLU A 175 -22.24 4.21 4.55
CA GLU A 175 -20.88 4.51 4.06
C GLU A 175 -19.97 5.09 5.16
N TYR A 176 -20.54 5.81 6.13
CA TYR A 176 -19.82 6.38 7.27
C TYR A 176 -19.27 5.33 8.26
N LEU A 177 -19.86 4.14 8.30
CA LEU A 177 -19.45 3.04 9.19
C LEU A 177 -18.38 2.14 8.59
N ILE A 178 -18.12 2.22 7.29
CA ILE A 178 -17.12 1.39 6.60
C ILE A 178 -15.73 1.53 7.25
N GLY A 179 -15.32 2.75 7.57
CA GLY A 179 -14.06 3.00 8.26
C GLY A 179 -14.00 2.38 9.67
N ALA A 180 -15.12 2.41 10.41
CA ALA A 180 -15.19 1.79 11.74
C ALA A 180 -15.07 0.25 11.66
N ILE A 181 -15.73 -0.36 10.67
CA ILE A 181 -15.66 -1.82 10.45
C ILE A 181 -14.26 -2.24 9.99
N GLN A 182 -13.64 -1.47 9.08
CA GLN A 182 -12.25 -1.70 8.70
C GLN A 182 -11.32 -1.63 9.91
N GLY A 183 -11.50 -0.63 10.79
CA GLY A 183 -10.77 -0.53 12.05
C GLY A 183 -10.96 -1.75 12.95
N ALA A 184 -12.18 -2.25 13.08
CA ALA A 184 -12.47 -3.48 13.84
C ALA A 184 -11.78 -4.70 13.24
N ILE A 185 -11.78 -4.86 11.92
CA ILE A 185 -11.09 -5.94 11.21
C ILE A 185 -9.58 -5.90 11.51
N ILE A 186 -8.97 -4.70 11.53
CA ILE A 186 -7.55 -4.54 11.89
C ILE A 186 -7.27 -5.07 13.29
N ILE A 187 -8.10 -4.68 14.26
CA ILE A 187 -7.93 -5.09 15.66
C ILE A 187 -8.06 -6.61 15.79
N ILE A 188 -9.08 -7.19 15.17
CA ILE A 188 -9.31 -8.63 15.19
C ILE A 188 -8.14 -9.39 14.54
N ALA A 189 -7.69 -8.95 13.35
CA ALA A 189 -6.57 -9.56 12.66
C ALA A 189 -5.29 -9.51 13.50
N MET A 190 -5.03 -8.39 14.18
CA MET A 190 -3.87 -8.23 15.06
C MET A 190 -3.95 -9.17 16.29
N LEU A 191 -5.14 -9.32 16.90
CA LEU A 191 -5.34 -10.21 18.04
C LEU A 191 -5.14 -11.69 17.64
N VAL A 192 -5.69 -12.10 16.49
CA VAL A 192 -5.51 -13.44 15.94
C VAL A 192 -4.04 -13.71 15.63
N GLN A 193 -3.36 -12.79 14.96
CA GLN A 193 -1.93 -12.92 14.66
C GLN A 193 -1.09 -13.07 15.95
N ARG A 194 -1.40 -12.27 16.99
CA ARG A 194 -0.71 -12.36 18.28
C ARG A 194 -0.95 -13.71 18.97
N SER A 195 -2.15 -14.28 18.86
CA SER A 195 -2.49 -15.59 19.42
C SER A 195 -1.74 -16.72 18.71
N LEU A 196 -1.65 -16.66 17.37
CA LEU A 196 -0.95 -17.65 16.56
C LEU A 196 0.57 -17.65 16.74
N MET A 197 1.18 -16.47 16.98
CA MET A 197 2.63 -16.34 17.21
C MET A 197 3.06 -16.67 18.65
N ARG A 198 2.14 -16.88 19.57
CA ARG A 198 2.44 -17.34 20.95
C ARG A 198 2.56 -18.85 21.09
N ARG A 199 2.20 -19.61 20.08
CA ARG A 199 2.42 -21.05 19.97
C ARG A 199 3.67 -21.33 19.13
#